data_87e6a369882770f356df800e904d7198
#
_entry.id   87e6a369882770f356df800e904d7198
#
_cell.length_a   1.000
_cell.length_b   1.000
_cell.length_c   1.000
_cell.angle_alpha   90.00
_cell.angle_beta   90.00
_cell.angle_gamma   90.00
#
_symmetry.space_group_name_H-M   'P 1'
#
loop_
_entity.id
_entity.type
_entity.pdbx_description
1 polymer ?
#
loop_
_entity_poly.entity_id
_entity_poly.type
_entity_poly.pdbx_seq_one_letter_code
_entity_poly.pdbx_strand_id
1 'polypeptide(L)'
;RNPGRTSATGTSIVIGVTLVVTMIVGASSMRDSLINEVNERRPFDLSVSTITAGELSSDIQARVASTEGVAASIPAHSIYGTVKLEGEAPAGNGDGDADEQNQIFGEPDYSTVAHSKVEQIDDSTVLVGMEAWNGKDLKVCTNEGKCLTLKGKYTKNFNGTYEISEANLLKLKPKAPVTDMIVKLKDGVSAASVQKDLAKIDSSLIVNGSALEREMYSKMIDQMLLIVVGLLGVSVLVALVGVANTLSLSVAERTRENGLLRALGLTKRQMKTMLALEAVFISVTGEII
;
A
#
# COMPACT_ATOMS: atom_id res chain seq x y z
N ARG A 1 -0.45 -13.97 -52.27
CA ARG A 1 -0.78 -13.79 -50.85
C ARG A 1 0.32 -14.43 -50.03
N ASN A 2 0.98 -13.66 -49.19
CA ASN A 2 2.00 -14.16 -48.25
C ASN A 2 1.37 -14.27 -46.86
N PRO A 3 0.74 -15.37 -46.48
CA PRO A 3 0.07 -15.53 -45.19
C PRO A 3 1.04 -15.39 -44.01
N GLY A 4 2.30 -15.79 -44.20
CA GLY A 4 3.31 -15.71 -43.14
C GLY A 4 3.69 -14.30 -42.71
N ARG A 5 3.57 -13.27 -43.58
CA ARG A 5 3.85 -11.86 -43.19
C ARG A 5 2.68 -11.24 -42.41
N THR A 6 1.45 -11.59 -42.78
CA THR A 6 0.24 -11.12 -42.12
C THR A 6 0.11 -11.74 -40.72
N SER A 7 0.42 -13.03 -40.58
CA SER A 7 0.41 -13.71 -39.28
C SER A 7 1.48 -13.15 -38.34
N ALA A 8 2.67 -12.85 -38.84
CA ALA A 8 3.76 -12.30 -38.01
C ALA A 8 3.41 -10.92 -37.41
N THR A 9 2.79 -10.02 -38.20
CA THR A 9 2.35 -8.69 -37.70
C THR A 9 1.17 -8.83 -36.74
N GLY A 10 0.17 -9.68 -37.03
CA GLY A 10 -0.94 -9.94 -36.13
C GLY A 10 -0.48 -10.49 -34.78
N THR A 11 0.39 -11.51 -34.80
CA THR A 11 0.95 -12.11 -33.58
C THR A 11 1.70 -11.11 -32.73
N SER A 12 2.49 -10.19 -33.33
CA SER A 12 3.20 -9.15 -32.59
C SER A 12 2.26 -8.18 -31.87
N ILE A 13 1.13 -7.82 -32.51
CA ILE A 13 0.13 -6.93 -31.89
C ILE A 13 -0.56 -7.65 -30.73
N VAL A 14 -0.99 -8.91 -30.94
CA VAL A 14 -1.64 -9.72 -29.88
C VAL A 14 -0.72 -9.88 -28.67
N ILE A 15 0.55 -10.22 -28.89
CA ILE A 15 1.54 -10.33 -27.79
C ILE A 15 1.68 -8.99 -27.06
N GLY A 16 1.78 -7.87 -27.80
CA GLY A 16 1.89 -6.54 -27.21
C GLY A 16 0.68 -6.18 -26.34
N VAL A 17 -0.52 -6.34 -26.86
CA VAL A 17 -1.77 -6.05 -26.12
C VAL A 17 -1.91 -6.97 -24.91
N THR A 18 -1.65 -8.27 -25.07
CA THR A 18 -1.74 -9.24 -23.96
C THR A 18 -0.76 -8.88 -22.85
N LEU A 19 0.48 -8.51 -23.19
CA LEU A 19 1.47 -8.07 -22.18
C LEU A 19 1.00 -6.82 -21.44
N VAL A 20 0.46 -5.81 -22.14
CA VAL A 20 -0.06 -4.59 -21.51
C VAL A 20 -1.19 -4.91 -20.54
N VAL A 21 -2.19 -5.67 -21.00
CA VAL A 21 -3.34 -6.02 -20.17
C VAL A 21 -2.91 -6.84 -18.95
N THR A 22 -2.07 -7.85 -19.14
CA THR A 22 -1.55 -8.68 -18.03
C THR A 22 -0.80 -7.83 -17.01
N MET A 23 -0.03 -6.86 -17.47
CA MET A 23 0.76 -6.01 -16.60
C MET A 23 -0.09 -5.02 -15.81
N ILE A 24 -1.12 -4.42 -16.44
CA ILE A 24 -2.08 -3.53 -15.77
C ILE A 24 -2.86 -4.32 -14.70
N VAL A 25 -3.38 -5.50 -15.05
CA VAL A 25 -4.12 -6.36 -14.12
C VAL A 25 -3.21 -6.85 -12.99
N GLY A 26 -1.98 -7.27 -13.30
CA GLY A 26 -1.01 -7.69 -12.30
C GLY A 26 -0.63 -6.56 -11.33
N ALA A 27 -0.41 -5.34 -11.84
CA ALA A 27 -0.09 -4.18 -11.02
C ALA A 27 -1.26 -3.75 -10.13
N SER A 28 -2.51 -3.80 -10.62
CA SER A 28 -3.68 -3.50 -9.80
C SER A 28 -3.88 -4.54 -8.69
N SER A 29 -3.75 -5.83 -9.00
CA SER A 29 -3.83 -6.90 -8.01
C SER A 29 -2.73 -6.79 -6.95
N MET A 30 -1.51 -6.45 -7.35
CA MET A 30 -0.40 -6.21 -6.42
C MET A 30 -0.67 -5.00 -5.51
N ARG A 31 -1.19 -3.90 -6.09
CA ARG A 31 -1.59 -2.71 -5.32
C ARG A 31 -2.63 -3.06 -4.25
N ASP A 32 -3.70 -3.74 -4.64
CA ASP A 32 -4.78 -4.11 -3.72
C ASP A 32 -4.28 -5.05 -2.61
N SER A 33 -3.43 -6.02 -2.93
CA SER A 33 -2.82 -6.92 -1.95
C SER A 33 -1.95 -6.18 -0.93
N LEU A 34 -1.09 -5.26 -1.40
CA LEU A 34 -0.21 -4.47 -0.52
C LEU A 34 -1.01 -3.51 0.36
N ILE A 35 -2.04 -2.84 -0.20
CA ILE A 35 -2.90 -1.94 0.57
C ILE A 35 -3.67 -2.71 1.64
N ASN A 36 -4.20 -3.89 1.32
CA ASN A 36 -4.91 -4.73 2.29
C ASN A 36 -3.98 -5.20 3.40
N GLU A 37 -2.77 -5.65 3.08
CA GLU A 37 -1.78 -6.05 4.09
C GLU A 37 -1.40 -4.89 5.03
N VAL A 38 -1.23 -3.67 4.48
CA VAL A 38 -0.94 -2.48 5.27
C VAL A 38 -2.12 -2.12 6.18
N ASN A 39 -3.36 -2.22 5.68
CA ASN A 39 -4.57 -1.93 6.45
C ASN A 39 -4.84 -2.96 7.55
N GLU A 40 -4.48 -4.23 7.35
CA GLU A 40 -4.58 -5.27 8.37
C GLU A 40 -3.58 -5.05 9.51
N ARG A 41 -2.39 -4.57 9.19
CA ARG A 41 -1.37 -4.28 10.20
C ARG A 41 -1.66 -3.02 11.00
N ARG A 42 -2.20 -1.98 10.34
CA ARG A 42 -2.53 -0.67 10.94
C ARG A 42 -3.84 -0.17 10.36
N PRO A 43 -4.95 -0.34 11.06
CA PRO A 43 -6.29 -0.02 10.56
C PRO A 43 -6.61 1.48 10.52
N PHE A 44 -5.68 2.36 10.90
CA PHE A 44 -5.80 3.81 10.93
C PHE A 44 -4.78 4.47 10.00
N ASP A 45 -4.99 5.74 9.66
CA ASP A 45 -4.16 6.45 8.67
C ASP A 45 -2.80 6.86 9.20
N LEU A 46 -2.79 7.61 10.31
CA LEU A 46 -1.57 8.13 10.90
C LEU A 46 -1.56 7.92 12.42
N SER A 47 -0.36 7.80 12.98
CA SER A 47 -0.05 7.90 14.41
C SER A 47 0.95 9.03 14.59
N VAL A 48 0.67 9.91 15.53
CA VAL A 48 1.51 11.04 15.91
C VAL A 48 2.00 10.83 17.34
N SER A 49 3.30 10.72 17.52
CA SER A 49 3.96 10.56 18.82
C SER A 49 5.17 11.47 18.93
N THR A 50 5.83 11.50 20.08
CA THR A 50 7.11 12.20 20.25
C THR A 50 8.29 11.26 20.07
N ILE A 51 9.46 11.78 19.67
CA ILE A 51 10.72 11.00 19.52
C ILE A 51 11.07 10.23 20.79
N THR A 52 10.76 10.80 21.96
CA THR A 52 11.06 10.21 23.26
C THR A 52 9.93 9.34 23.82
N ALA A 53 8.88 9.08 23.02
CA ALA A 53 7.64 8.44 23.48
C ALA A 53 7.08 9.09 24.79
N GLY A 54 7.28 10.40 24.92
CA GLY A 54 6.81 11.20 26.03
C GLY A 54 5.35 11.63 25.89
N GLU A 55 4.84 12.30 26.93
CA GLU A 55 3.48 12.83 26.95
C GLU A 55 3.25 13.90 25.88
N LEU A 56 2.18 13.79 25.12
CA LEU A 56 1.68 14.83 24.23
C LEU A 56 0.84 15.83 25.03
N SER A 57 1.30 17.09 25.10
CA SER A 57 0.54 18.14 25.78
C SER A 57 -0.85 18.34 25.15
N SER A 58 -1.80 18.81 25.95
CA SER A 58 -3.17 19.09 25.47
C SER A 58 -3.21 20.11 24.32
N ASP A 59 -2.26 21.05 24.26
CA ASP A 59 -2.10 21.99 23.14
C ASP A 59 -1.71 21.26 21.86
N ILE A 60 -0.73 20.36 21.91
CA ILE A 60 -0.31 19.55 20.77
C ILE A 60 -1.48 18.68 20.30
N GLN A 61 -2.19 18.01 21.20
CA GLN A 61 -3.36 17.19 20.89
C GLN A 61 -4.43 18.00 20.13
N ALA A 62 -4.76 19.20 20.63
CA ALA A 62 -5.74 20.09 20.00
C ALA A 62 -5.29 20.56 18.60
N ARG A 63 -4.01 20.89 18.44
CA ARG A 63 -3.43 21.30 17.15
C ARG A 63 -3.41 20.14 16.14
N VAL A 64 -3.07 18.94 16.57
CA VAL A 64 -3.16 17.73 15.73
C VAL A 64 -4.59 17.52 15.25
N ALA A 65 -5.57 17.58 16.16
CA ALA A 65 -6.98 17.40 15.83
C ALA A 65 -7.53 18.47 14.86
N SER A 66 -7.01 19.69 14.92
CA SER A 66 -7.45 20.82 14.08
C SER A 66 -6.64 20.96 12.78
N THR A 67 -5.65 20.12 12.53
CA THR A 67 -4.82 20.18 11.31
C THR A 67 -5.68 19.94 10.06
N GLU A 68 -5.45 20.76 9.04
CA GLU A 68 -6.15 20.61 7.76
C GLU A 68 -5.88 19.21 7.17
N GLY A 69 -6.93 18.53 6.70
CA GLY A 69 -6.84 17.17 6.19
C GLY A 69 -7.11 16.08 7.22
N VAL A 70 -7.14 16.40 8.53
CA VAL A 70 -7.57 15.47 9.57
C VAL A 70 -9.10 15.40 9.59
N ALA A 71 -9.67 14.20 9.54
CA ALA A 71 -11.10 13.95 9.63
C ALA A 71 -11.53 13.66 11.07
N ALA A 72 -10.74 12.85 11.79
CA ALA A 72 -10.95 12.49 13.17
C ALA A 72 -9.61 12.17 13.83
N SER A 73 -9.51 12.32 15.13
CA SER A 73 -8.36 11.88 15.93
C SER A 73 -8.81 11.43 17.30
N ILE A 74 -8.12 10.44 17.84
CA ILE A 74 -8.33 9.93 19.20
C ILE A 74 -6.99 9.88 19.94
N PRO A 75 -6.97 10.16 21.25
CA PRO A 75 -5.77 9.95 22.08
C PRO A 75 -5.56 8.45 22.32
N ALA A 76 -4.31 8.05 22.44
CA ALA A 76 -3.92 6.74 22.91
C ALA A 76 -2.87 6.86 24.02
N HIS A 77 -2.98 5.97 24.98
CA HIS A 77 -2.20 6.01 26.19
C HIS A 77 -1.15 4.89 26.19
N SER A 78 0.05 5.17 26.67
CA SER A 78 1.00 4.11 26.98
C SER A 78 1.74 4.39 28.30
N ILE A 79 2.27 3.33 28.85
CA ILE A 79 3.10 3.38 30.06
C ILE A 79 4.35 2.53 29.85
N TYR A 80 5.37 2.77 30.63
CA TYR A 80 6.51 1.86 30.73
C TYR A 80 6.31 0.90 31.90
N GLY A 81 6.64 -0.37 31.68
CA GLY A 81 6.48 -1.41 32.68
C GLY A 81 7.16 -2.72 32.28
N THR A 82 6.91 -3.77 33.02
CA THR A 82 7.46 -5.09 32.75
C THR A 82 6.35 -6.09 32.46
N VAL A 83 6.62 -7.00 31.52
CA VAL A 83 5.73 -8.11 31.19
C VAL A 83 6.54 -9.40 31.39
N LYS A 84 6.09 -10.28 32.29
CA LYS A 84 6.81 -11.51 32.70
C LYS A 84 5.84 -12.68 32.80
N LEU A 85 6.33 -13.90 32.60
CA LEU A 85 5.55 -15.11 32.89
C LEU A 85 5.25 -15.20 34.38
N GLU A 86 4.03 -15.57 34.73
CA GLU A 86 3.69 -15.81 36.14
C GLU A 86 4.41 -17.06 36.65
N GLY A 87 5.17 -16.91 37.74
CA GLY A 87 5.90 -18.01 38.36
C GLY A 87 7.36 -18.20 37.89
N GLU A 88 7.85 -17.48 36.92
CA GLU A 88 9.29 -17.43 36.60
C GLU A 88 10.02 -16.40 37.47
N ALA A 89 11.04 -16.89 38.19
CA ALA A 89 12.05 -16.01 38.80
C ALA A 89 12.73 -15.20 37.69
N PRO A 90 13.27 -13.98 37.97
CA PRO A 90 13.99 -13.22 36.97
C PRO A 90 15.09 -14.10 36.38
N ALA A 91 14.95 -14.49 35.11
CA ALA A 91 15.93 -15.28 34.42
C ALA A 91 17.21 -14.46 34.27
N GLY A 92 18.18 -14.74 35.14
CA GLY A 92 19.55 -14.36 34.91
C GLY A 92 20.11 -15.20 33.77
N ASN A 93 20.71 -14.56 32.78
CA ASN A 93 21.48 -15.09 31.67
C ASN A 93 20.69 -15.64 30.46
N GLY A 94 20.27 -14.76 29.63
CA GLY A 94 19.82 -15.03 28.27
C GLY A 94 19.21 -13.79 27.68
N ASP A 95 19.96 -13.02 26.94
CA ASP A 95 19.68 -11.94 25.97
C ASP A 95 18.36 -11.13 26.08
N GLY A 96 17.86 -10.90 27.25
CA GLY A 96 16.77 -9.99 27.59
C GLY A 96 16.92 -9.65 29.07
N ASP A 97 17.37 -8.44 29.37
CA ASP A 97 17.51 -7.95 30.76
C ASP A 97 16.15 -8.09 31.48
N ALA A 98 16.16 -8.80 32.61
CA ALA A 98 14.98 -9.05 33.44
C ALA A 98 14.31 -7.78 34.00
N ASP A 99 14.92 -6.62 33.78
CA ASP A 99 14.49 -5.28 34.13
C ASP A 99 14.22 -4.39 32.91
N GLU A 100 14.15 -4.96 31.68
CA GLU A 100 13.87 -4.17 30.49
C GLU A 100 12.47 -3.59 30.56
N GLN A 101 12.41 -2.25 30.64
CA GLN A 101 11.18 -1.52 30.64
C GLN A 101 10.60 -1.53 29.24
N ASN A 102 9.51 -2.26 29.09
CA ASN A 102 8.77 -2.34 27.84
C ASN A 102 7.68 -1.26 27.79
N GLN A 103 7.43 -0.75 26.61
CA GLN A 103 6.25 0.08 26.39
C GLN A 103 5.01 -0.82 26.36
N ILE A 104 4.03 -0.45 27.18
CA ILE A 104 2.72 -1.11 27.26
C ILE A 104 1.69 -0.10 26.75
N PHE A 105 1.06 -0.43 25.64
CA PHE A 105 0.10 0.40 24.95
C PHE A 105 -1.33 -0.02 25.32
N GLY A 106 -2.16 0.95 25.64
CA GLY A 106 -3.59 0.74 25.84
C GLY A 106 -4.30 0.90 24.51
N GLU A 107 -4.91 -0.17 24.00
CA GLU A 107 -5.65 -0.13 22.76
C GLU A 107 -6.90 0.74 22.91
N PRO A 108 -6.98 1.90 22.21
CA PRO A 108 -8.14 2.76 22.27
C PRO A 108 -9.29 2.19 21.41
N ASP A 109 -10.49 2.75 21.55
CA ASP A 109 -11.59 2.44 20.65
C ASP A 109 -11.35 3.07 19.26
N TYR A 110 -10.95 2.27 18.31
CA TYR A 110 -10.66 2.70 16.93
C TYR A 110 -11.92 2.99 16.08
N SER A 111 -13.14 2.84 16.61
CA SER A 111 -14.39 2.92 15.84
C SER A 111 -14.54 4.18 14.98
N THR A 112 -13.98 5.31 15.43
CA THR A 112 -14.06 6.60 14.73
C THR A 112 -12.93 6.84 13.72
N VAL A 113 -11.81 6.15 13.88
CA VAL A 113 -10.57 6.40 13.09
C VAL A 113 -10.16 5.23 12.21
N ALA A 114 -10.69 4.04 12.41
CA ALA A 114 -10.37 2.86 11.62
C ALA A 114 -11.08 2.85 10.26
N HIS A 115 -10.42 2.21 9.27
CA HIS A 115 -10.97 1.95 7.93
C HIS A 115 -11.72 0.62 7.85
N SER A 116 -11.46 -0.29 8.79
CA SER A 116 -12.07 -1.61 8.88
C SER A 116 -12.44 -1.91 10.31
N LYS A 117 -13.27 -2.95 10.49
CA LYS A 117 -13.60 -3.41 11.84
C LYS A 117 -12.36 -3.99 12.49
N VAL A 118 -11.91 -3.36 13.56
CA VAL A 118 -10.80 -3.85 14.40
C VAL A 118 -11.39 -4.76 15.49
N GLU A 119 -10.81 -5.94 15.62
CA GLU A 119 -11.12 -6.81 16.76
C GLU A 119 -10.41 -6.23 17.97
N GLN A 120 -11.16 -5.72 18.92
CA GLN A 120 -10.61 -5.15 20.14
C GLN A 120 -9.99 -6.23 21.02
N ILE A 121 -8.93 -5.87 21.74
CA ILE A 121 -8.30 -6.75 22.71
C ILE A 121 -9.23 -6.95 23.89
N ASP A 122 -9.49 -8.21 24.21
CA ASP A 122 -10.26 -8.61 25.40
C ASP A 122 -9.52 -8.16 26.68
N ASP A 123 -10.29 -7.74 27.69
CA ASP A 123 -9.79 -7.35 29.02
C ASP A 123 -9.00 -8.46 29.75
N SER A 124 -9.07 -9.70 29.29
CA SER A 124 -8.28 -10.81 29.82
C SER A 124 -6.93 -11.03 29.12
N THR A 125 -6.61 -10.25 28.08
CA THR A 125 -5.57 -10.56 27.11
C THR A 125 -4.47 -9.49 27.06
N VAL A 126 -3.23 -9.92 26.80
CA VAL A 126 -2.09 -9.06 26.40
C VAL A 126 -1.51 -9.61 25.09
N LEU A 127 -1.29 -8.74 24.09
CA LEU A 127 -0.64 -9.14 22.85
C LEU A 127 0.87 -9.27 23.04
N VAL A 128 1.42 -10.38 22.53
CA VAL A 128 2.83 -10.76 22.69
C VAL A 128 3.45 -11.20 21.36
N GLY A 129 4.75 -10.96 21.20
CA GLY A 129 5.53 -11.38 20.01
C GLY A 129 6.11 -12.79 20.10
N MET A 130 6.05 -13.43 21.27
CA MET A 130 6.60 -14.77 21.46
C MET A 130 5.48 -15.82 21.46
N GLU A 131 5.56 -16.75 20.52
CA GLU A 131 4.58 -17.85 20.42
C GLU A 131 4.58 -18.72 21.69
N ALA A 132 5.74 -18.85 22.35
CA ALA A 132 5.88 -19.57 23.60
C ALA A 132 5.03 -19.00 24.76
N TRP A 133 4.62 -17.75 24.67
CA TRP A 133 3.77 -17.08 25.67
C TRP A 133 2.26 -17.15 25.35
N ASN A 134 1.91 -17.71 24.20
CA ASN A 134 0.51 -17.84 23.80
C ASN A 134 -0.29 -18.71 24.78
N GLY A 135 -1.38 -18.16 25.31
CA GLY A 135 -2.26 -18.82 26.29
C GLY A 135 -1.70 -18.92 27.71
N LYS A 136 -0.49 -18.43 27.98
CA LYS A 136 0.10 -18.41 29.32
C LYS A 136 -0.32 -17.18 30.11
N ASP A 137 -0.33 -17.30 31.43
CA ASP A 137 -0.61 -16.19 32.34
C ASP A 137 0.66 -15.32 32.50
N LEU A 138 0.52 -14.05 32.13
CA LEU A 138 1.58 -13.06 32.14
C LEU A 138 1.26 -11.97 33.16
N LYS A 139 2.25 -11.60 33.95
CA LYS A 139 2.15 -10.52 34.91
C LYS A 139 2.63 -9.23 34.28
N VAL A 140 1.72 -8.31 34.05
CA VAL A 140 1.95 -6.98 33.51
C VAL A 140 2.02 -5.99 34.66
N CYS A 141 3.17 -5.37 34.86
CA CYS A 141 3.42 -4.52 36.04
C CYS A 141 3.89 -3.13 35.62
N THR A 142 3.44 -2.10 36.35
CA THR A 142 3.98 -0.74 36.27
C THR A 142 5.26 -0.63 37.08
N ASN A 143 6.04 0.41 36.82
CA ASN A 143 7.23 0.74 37.63
C ASN A 143 6.90 1.08 39.12
N GLU A 144 5.64 1.40 39.39
CA GLU A 144 5.13 1.66 40.74
C GLU A 144 4.74 0.36 41.48
N GLY A 145 4.93 -0.80 40.83
CA GLY A 145 4.67 -2.12 41.42
C GLY A 145 3.21 -2.59 41.34
N LYS A 146 2.34 -1.85 40.66
CA LYS A 146 0.96 -2.29 40.44
C LYS A 146 0.92 -3.25 39.25
N CYS A 147 0.29 -4.43 39.44
CA CYS A 147 0.31 -5.50 38.47
C CYS A 147 -1.10 -6.02 38.15
N LEU A 148 -1.25 -6.57 36.95
CA LEU A 148 -2.37 -7.36 36.50
C LEU A 148 -1.86 -8.66 35.89
N THR A 149 -2.60 -9.77 36.06
CA THR A 149 -2.33 -11.03 35.36
C THR A 149 -3.26 -11.13 34.16
N LEU A 150 -2.68 -11.27 32.95
CA LEU A 150 -3.39 -11.35 31.70
C LEU A 150 -2.89 -12.56 30.89
N LYS A 151 -3.71 -13.09 29.99
CA LYS A 151 -3.32 -14.18 29.10
C LYS A 151 -2.58 -13.66 27.87
N GLY A 152 -1.46 -14.22 27.56
CA GLY A 152 -0.72 -13.92 26.33
C GLY A 152 -1.49 -14.37 25.09
N LYS A 153 -1.68 -13.49 24.12
CA LYS A 153 -2.17 -13.79 22.77
C LYS A 153 -1.08 -13.47 21.77
N TYR A 154 -0.57 -14.50 21.11
CA TYR A 154 0.48 -14.32 20.12
C TYR A 154 -0.02 -13.55 18.89
N THR A 155 0.76 -12.58 18.45
CA THR A 155 0.54 -11.87 17.20
C THR A 155 1.80 -11.87 16.34
N LYS A 156 1.66 -12.17 15.04
CA LYS A 156 2.76 -12.09 14.08
C LYS A 156 3.22 -10.65 13.81
N ASN A 157 2.34 -9.68 14.07
CA ASN A 157 2.57 -8.27 13.80
C ASN A 157 3.13 -7.52 15.03
N PHE A 158 3.76 -8.23 15.98
CA PHE A 158 4.35 -7.62 17.17
C PHE A 158 5.48 -6.66 16.77
N ASN A 159 5.36 -5.42 17.17
CA ASN A 159 6.29 -4.34 16.85
C ASN A 159 7.24 -3.96 18.02
N GLY A 160 7.35 -4.82 19.03
CA GLY A 160 8.12 -4.55 20.26
C GLY A 160 7.32 -3.87 21.37
N THR A 161 6.06 -3.56 21.15
CA THR A 161 5.17 -2.94 22.13
C THR A 161 4.12 -3.95 22.57
N TYR A 162 3.96 -4.14 23.88
CA TYR A 162 2.89 -4.97 24.42
C TYR A 162 1.58 -4.17 24.40
N GLU A 163 0.51 -4.81 23.96
CA GLU A 163 -0.80 -4.16 23.85
C GLU A 163 -1.80 -4.84 24.78
N ILE A 164 -2.54 -4.04 25.54
CA ILE A 164 -3.62 -4.46 26.44
C ILE A 164 -4.84 -3.56 26.21
N SER A 165 -6.02 -3.96 26.69
CA SER A 165 -7.17 -3.07 26.63
C SER A 165 -6.90 -1.76 27.38
N GLU A 166 -7.43 -0.64 26.87
CA GLU A 166 -7.32 0.67 27.53
C GLU A 166 -7.86 0.64 28.95
N ALA A 167 -8.94 -0.12 29.19
CA ALA A 167 -9.51 -0.31 30.50
C ALA A 167 -8.50 -0.91 31.51
N ASN A 168 -7.69 -1.86 31.09
CA ASN A 168 -6.65 -2.46 31.91
C ASN A 168 -5.47 -1.51 32.11
N LEU A 169 -5.08 -0.78 31.07
CA LEU A 169 -4.05 0.25 31.22
C LEU A 169 -4.43 1.29 32.27
N LEU A 170 -5.67 1.78 32.24
CA LEU A 170 -6.19 2.76 33.19
C LEU A 170 -6.40 2.17 34.60
N LYS A 171 -6.64 0.85 34.72
CA LYS A 171 -6.60 0.16 36.02
C LYS A 171 -5.17 0.15 36.58
N LEU A 172 -4.17 -0.09 35.74
CA LEU A 172 -2.76 -0.05 36.13
C LEU A 172 -2.31 1.38 36.50
N LYS A 173 -2.62 2.35 35.64
CA LYS A 173 -2.27 3.75 35.85
C LYS A 173 -3.43 4.67 35.46
N PRO A 174 -4.25 5.11 36.45
CA PRO A 174 -5.46 5.92 36.20
C PRO A 174 -5.19 7.29 35.52
N LYS A 175 -3.97 7.79 35.61
CA LYS A 175 -3.49 9.01 34.93
C LYS A 175 -2.36 8.66 33.96
N ALA A 176 -2.60 7.66 33.10
CA ALA A 176 -1.64 7.34 32.06
C ALA A 176 -1.52 8.51 31.07
N PRO A 177 -0.30 8.87 30.67
CA PRO A 177 -0.09 9.95 29.72
C PRO A 177 -0.64 9.59 28.33
N VAL A 178 -1.15 10.58 27.61
CA VAL A 178 -1.40 10.45 26.17
C VAL A 178 -0.05 10.53 25.47
N THR A 179 0.37 9.44 24.86
CA THR A 179 1.67 9.33 24.18
C THR A 179 1.54 9.36 22.67
N ASP A 180 0.35 9.03 22.18
CA ASP A 180 0.05 8.95 20.76
C ASP A 180 -1.29 9.59 20.44
N MET A 181 -1.39 10.18 19.25
CA MET A 181 -2.65 10.57 18.63
C MET A 181 -2.86 9.71 17.39
N ILE A 182 -3.93 8.93 17.37
CA ILE A 182 -4.33 8.15 16.21
C ILE A 182 -5.25 9.00 15.34
N VAL A 183 -4.92 9.11 14.07
CA VAL A 183 -5.54 10.08 13.15
C VAL A 183 -6.13 9.37 11.94
N LYS A 184 -7.35 9.78 11.58
CA LYS A 184 -8.01 9.48 10.32
C LYS A 184 -7.93 10.68 9.40
N LEU A 185 -7.56 10.47 8.15
CA LEU A 185 -7.49 11.52 7.14
C LEU A 185 -8.84 11.69 6.43
N LYS A 186 -9.06 12.88 5.89
CA LYS A 186 -10.17 13.11 4.94
C LYS A 186 -9.87 12.42 3.62
N ASP A 187 -10.92 11.97 2.94
CA ASP A 187 -10.78 11.33 1.64
C ASP A 187 -10.11 12.26 0.62
N GLY A 188 -9.20 11.70 -0.17
CA GLY A 188 -8.50 12.41 -1.24
C GLY A 188 -7.37 13.35 -0.80
N VAL A 189 -7.05 13.42 0.49
CA VAL A 189 -5.93 14.22 1.00
C VAL A 189 -4.64 13.41 0.97
N SER A 190 -3.53 14.04 0.55
CA SER A 190 -2.20 13.42 0.58
C SER A 190 -1.71 13.27 2.02
N ALA A 191 -1.41 12.04 2.42
CA ALA A 191 -0.84 11.73 3.73
C ALA A 191 0.50 12.43 3.96
N ALA A 192 1.34 12.53 2.92
CA ALA A 192 2.61 13.23 2.98
C ALA A 192 2.46 14.74 3.19
N SER A 193 1.37 15.36 2.71
CA SER A 193 1.08 16.76 2.97
C SER A 193 0.72 16.98 4.44
N VAL A 194 -0.22 16.17 4.96
CA VAL A 194 -0.63 16.25 6.36
C VAL A 194 0.54 15.95 7.30
N GLN A 195 1.38 14.97 6.98
CA GLN A 195 2.60 14.68 7.74
C GLN A 195 3.49 15.92 7.88
N LYS A 196 3.70 16.66 6.77
CA LYS A 196 4.51 17.90 6.79
C LYS A 196 3.87 18.98 7.65
N ASP A 197 2.55 19.10 7.63
CA ASP A 197 1.85 20.11 8.43
C ASP A 197 1.85 19.75 9.92
N LEU A 198 1.69 18.48 10.26
CA LEU A 198 1.84 17.95 11.61
C LEU A 198 3.27 18.15 12.15
N ALA A 199 4.28 17.88 11.35
CA ALA A 199 5.69 18.11 11.73
C ALA A 199 6.05 19.57 12.00
N LYS A 200 5.27 20.55 11.52
CA LYS A 200 5.43 21.98 11.82
C LYS A 200 4.86 22.36 13.20
N ILE A 201 4.02 21.53 13.79
CA ILE A 201 3.44 21.75 15.10
C ILE A 201 4.54 21.75 16.16
N ASP A 202 5.37 20.72 16.15
CA ASP A 202 6.53 20.58 17.03
C ASP A 202 7.57 19.68 16.35
N SER A 203 8.84 20.08 16.43
CA SER A 203 9.96 19.35 15.80
C SER A 203 10.27 18.00 16.47
N SER A 204 9.74 17.74 17.65
CA SER A 204 9.85 16.47 18.35
C SER A 204 8.83 15.43 17.91
N LEU A 205 7.86 15.82 17.07
CA LEU A 205 6.81 14.91 16.62
C LEU A 205 7.31 13.96 15.53
N ILE A 206 6.98 12.70 15.71
CA ILE A 206 7.10 11.65 14.70
C ILE A 206 5.70 11.34 14.18
N VAL A 207 5.54 11.35 12.86
CA VAL A 207 4.29 11.01 12.21
C VAL A 207 4.53 9.80 11.31
N ASN A 208 3.94 8.69 11.68
CA ASN A 208 3.98 7.42 10.94
C ASN A 208 2.56 6.96 10.62
N GLY A 209 2.41 5.99 9.73
CA GLY A 209 1.11 5.36 9.55
C GLY A 209 0.90 4.70 8.20
N SER A 210 -0.18 3.93 8.11
CA SER A 210 -0.56 3.16 6.93
C SER A 210 -0.83 4.02 5.70
N ALA A 211 -1.35 5.24 5.89
CA ALA A 211 -1.63 6.15 4.78
C ALA A 211 -0.37 6.58 4.03
N LEU A 212 0.74 6.80 4.76
CA LEU A 212 2.04 7.12 4.15
C LEU A 212 2.59 5.92 3.36
N GLU A 213 2.49 4.72 3.92
CA GLU A 213 2.92 3.49 3.27
C GLU A 213 2.09 3.22 2.00
N ARG A 214 0.75 3.37 2.08
CA ARG A 214 -0.15 3.24 0.93
C ARG A 214 0.18 4.24 -0.18
N GLU A 215 0.42 5.50 0.18
CA GLU A 215 0.79 6.54 -0.79
C GLU A 215 2.15 6.25 -1.45
N MET A 216 3.12 5.77 -0.68
CA MET A 216 4.44 5.37 -1.18
C MET A 216 4.33 4.18 -2.14
N TYR A 217 3.64 3.10 -1.77
CA TYR A 217 3.43 1.93 -2.65
C TYR A 217 2.67 2.30 -3.92
N SER A 218 1.63 3.12 -3.80
CA SER A 218 0.87 3.58 -4.98
C SER A 218 1.76 4.36 -5.95
N LYS A 219 2.55 5.31 -5.46
CA LYS A 219 3.48 6.07 -6.30
C LYS A 219 4.54 5.19 -6.95
N MET A 220 5.09 4.21 -6.22
CA MET A 220 6.08 3.28 -6.75
C MET A 220 5.49 2.42 -7.87
N ILE A 221 4.29 1.91 -7.70
CA ILE A 221 3.58 1.12 -8.71
C ILE A 221 3.26 1.99 -9.93
N ASP A 222 2.79 3.23 -9.73
CA ASP A 222 2.49 4.17 -10.83
C ASP A 222 3.74 4.51 -11.64
N GLN A 223 4.89 4.69 -11.00
CA GLN A 223 6.18 4.91 -11.69
C GLN A 223 6.61 3.68 -12.49
N MET A 224 6.49 2.48 -11.92
CA MET A 224 6.78 1.23 -12.64
C MET A 224 5.87 1.07 -13.86
N LEU A 225 4.57 1.32 -13.72
CA LEU A 225 3.62 1.27 -14.82
C LEU A 225 3.95 2.28 -15.92
N LEU A 226 4.34 3.52 -15.55
CA LEU A 226 4.74 4.55 -16.51
C LEU A 226 5.93 4.10 -17.35
N ILE A 227 6.96 3.50 -16.73
CA ILE A 227 8.13 2.98 -17.42
C ILE A 227 7.74 1.88 -18.42
N VAL A 228 6.92 0.94 -17.96
CA VAL A 228 6.48 -0.20 -18.79
C VAL A 228 5.62 0.27 -19.96
N VAL A 229 4.63 1.14 -19.71
CA VAL A 229 3.79 1.72 -20.76
C VAL A 229 4.64 2.52 -21.75
N GLY A 230 5.65 3.24 -21.26
CA GLY A 230 6.61 3.95 -22.12
C GLY A 230 7.40 3.00 -23.05
N LEU A 231 7.94 1.90 -22.51
CA LEU A 231 8.67 0.89 -23.29
C LEU A 231 7.76 0.20 -24.32
N LEU A 232 6.52 -0.11 -23.93
CA LEU A 232 5.52 -0.67 -24.83
C LEU A 232 5.16 0.31 -25.95
N GLY A 233 5.02 1.60 -25.62
CA GLY A 233 4.82 2.65 -26.60
C GLY A 233 5.92 2.69 -27.67
N VAL A 234 7.17 2.59 -27.26
CA VAL A 234 8.33 2.48 -28.19
C VAL A 234 8.22 1.22 -29.04
N SER A 235 7.87 0.09 -28.45
CA SER A 235 7.71 -1.19 -29.18
C SER A 235 6.60 -1.10 -30.24
N VAL A 236 5.49 -0.44 -29.91
CA VAL A 236 4.40 -0.19 -30.88
C VAL A 236 4.87 0.72 -32.03
N LEU A 237 5.65 1.75 -31.74
CA LEU A 237 6.23 2.61 -32.78
C LEU A 237 7.15 1.83 -33.73
N VAL A 238 7.99 0.96 -33.20
CA VAL A 238 8.86 0.09 -34.01
C VAL A 238 8.02 -0.85 -34.87
N ALA A 239 6.97 -1.46 -34.31
CA ALA A 239 6.05 -2.31 -35.05
C ALA A 239 5.34 -1.55 -36.20
N LEU A 240 4.88 -0.30 -35.94
CA LEU A 240 4.27 0.55 -36.97
C LEU A 240 5.22 0.86 -38.12
N VAL A 241 6.49 1.16 -37.83
CA VAL A 241 7.52 1.35 -38.86
C VAL A 241 7.72 0.08 -39.69
N GLY A 242 7.76 -1.09 -39.03
CA GLY A 242 7.86 -2.38 -39.69
C GLY A 242 6.67 -2.66 -40.64
N VAL A 243 5.45 -2.39 -40.18
CA VAL A 243 4.22 -2.51 -40.98
C VAL A 243 4.25 -1.55 -42.18
N ALA A 244 4.61 -0.28 -41.95
CA ALA A 244 4.69 0.74 -42.99
C ALA A 244 5.71 0.36 -44.09
N ASN A 245 6.88 -0.18 -43.71
CA ASN A 245 7.90 -0.66 -44.62
C ASN A 245 7.38 -1.87 -45.47
N THR A 246 6.71 -2.82 -44.80
CA THR A 246 6.13 -4.01 -45.49
C THR A 246 5.03 -3.60 -46.50
N LEU A 247 4.18 -2.64 -46.10
CA LEU A 247 3.13 -2.12 -47.00
C LEU A 247 3.76 -1.37 -48.18
N SER A 248 4.78 -0.54 -47.96
CA SER A 248 5.49 0.18 -49.02
C SER A 248 6.09 -0.76 -50.04
N LEU A 249 6.71 -1.86 -49.59
CA LEU A 249 7.29 -2.88 -50.45
C LEU A 249 6.20 -3.62 -51.22
N SER A 250 5.08 -4.00 -50.59
CA SER A 250 3.95 -4.64 -51.22
C SER A 250 3.33 -3.75 -52.32
N VAL A 251 3.22 -2.45 -52.09
CA VAL A 251 2.75 -1.48 -53.09
C VAL A 251 3.72 -1.40 -54.26
N ALA A 252 5.04 -1.38 -54.00
CA ALA A 252 6.07 -1.33 -55.04
C ALA A 252 6.07 -2.61 -55.92
N GLU A 253 5.93 -3.80 -55.29
CA GLU A 253 5.85 -5.08 -56.02
C GLU A 253 4.58 -5.18 -56.90
N ARG A 254 3.47 -4.55 -56.51
CA ARG A 254 2.20 -4.51 -57.24
C ARG A 254 2.05 -3.31 -58.20
N THR A 255 3.16 -2.65 -58.55
CA THR A 255 3.12 -1.44 -59.38
C THR A 255 2.41 -1.67 -60.74
N ARG A 256 2.54 -2.85 -61.32
CA ARG A 256 1.83 -3.23 -62.58
C ARG A 256 0.32 -3.39 -62.37
N GLU A 257 -0.12 -4.03 -61.28
CA GLU A 257 -1.54 -4.22 -60.96
C GLU A 257 -2.21 -2.86 -60.65
N ASN A 258 -1.52 -2.03 -59.87
CA ASN A 258 -1.95 -0.67 -59.54
C ASN A 258 -2.02 0.23 -60.77
N GLY A 259 -1.12 0.04 -61.74
CA GLY A 259 -1.15 0.70 -63.04
C GLY A 259 -2.37 0.31 -63.86
N LEU A 260 -2.72 -0.98 -63.87
CA LEU A 260 -3.90 -1.51 -64.57
C LEU A 260 -5.21 -0.96 -63.97
N LEU A 261 -5.33 -0.92 -62.63
CA LEU A 261 -6.48 -0.36 -61.93
C LEU A 261 -6.65 1.14 -62.21
N ARG A 262 -5.57 1.87 -62.35
CA ARG A 262 -5.61 3.27 -62.76
C ARG A 262 -6.00 3.45 -64.22
N ALA A 263 -5.56 2.57 -65.10
CA ALA A 263 -5.98 2.57 -66.50
C ALA A 263 -7.48 2.26 -66.66
N LEU A 264 -8.07 1.50 -65.73
CA LEU A 264 -9.50 1.21 -65.60
C LEU A 264 -10.31 2.31 -64.92
N GLY A 265 -9.66 3.44 -64.56
CA GLY A 265 -10.35 4.63 -64.05
C GLY A 265 -10.29 4.86 -62.54
N LEU A 266 -9.54 4.05 -61.77
CA LEU A 266 -9.38 4.28 -60.34
C LEU A 266 -8.55 5.57 -60.07
N THR A 267 -9.08 6.48 -59.24
CA THR A 267 -8.37 7.67 -58.84
C THR A 267 -7.31 7.35 -57.76
N LYS A 268 -6.27 8.20 -57.63
CA LYS A 268 -5.24 8.10 -56.58
C LYS A 268 -5.85 8.05 -55.15
N ARG A 269 -6.98 8.74 -54.94
CA ARG A 269 -7.67 8.79 -53.64
C ARG A 269 -8.35 7.46 -53.32
N GLN A 270 -9.04 6.89 -54.29
CA GLN A 270 -9.66 5.57 -54.13
C GLN A 270 -8.67 4.46 -53.89
N MET A 271 -7.51 4.49 -54.53
CA MET A 271 -6.43 3.52 -54.30
C MET A 271 -5.82 3.65 -52.92
N LYS A 272 -5.61 4.89 -52.40
CA LYS A 272 -5.19 5.10 -51.02
C LYS A 272 -6.20 4.56 -50.00
N THR A 273 -7.49 4.81 -50.21
CA THR A 273 -8.56 4.31 -49.36
C THR A 273 -8.64 2.78 -49.36
N MET A 274 -8.48 2.15 -50.50
CA MET A 274 -8.44 0.68 -50.67
C MET A 274 -7.27 0.06 -49.88
N LEU A 275 -6.08 0.64 -49.98
CA LEU A 275 -4.90 0.18 -49.23
C LEU A 275 -5.02 0.42 -47.71
N ALA A 276 -5.67 1.54 -47.32
CA ALA A 276 -5.93 1.81 -45.90
C ALA A 276 -6.94 0.82 -45.33
N LEU A 277 -8.02 0.47 -46.07
CA LEU A 277 -8.98 -0.54 -45.66
C LEU A 277 -8.35 -1.93 -45.58
N GLU A 278 -7.47 -2.29 -46.54
CA GLU A 278 -6.73 -3.56 -46.51
C GLU A 278 -5.88 -3.66 -45.25
N ALA A 279 -5.19 -2.58 -44.88
CA ALA A 279 -4.39 -2.51 -43.63
C ALA A 279 -5.26 -2.67 -42.36
N VAL A 280 -6.42 -2.00 -42.32
CA VAL A 280 -7.39 -2.13 -41.20
C VAL A 280 -7.94 -3.57 -41.12
N PHE A 281 -8.31 -4.17 -42.25
CA PHE A 281 -8.78 -5.56 -42.27
C PHE A 281 -7.72 -6.56 -41.78
N ILE A 282 -6.46 -6.35 -42.14
CA ILE A 282 -5.35 -7.18 -41.67
C ILE A 282 -5.17 -7.04 -40.13
N SER A 283 -5.29 -5.83 -39.61
CA SER A 283 -5.19 -5.57 -38.17
C SER A 283 -6.33 -6.25 -37.40
N VAL A 284 -7.57 -6.08 -37.84
CA VAL A 284 -8.78 -6.63 -37.18
C VAL A 284 -8.80 -8.18 -37.28
N THR A 285 -8.42 -8.77 -38.40
CA THR A 285 -8.35 -10.24 -38.52
C THR A 285 -7.20 -10.85 -37.74
N GLY A 286 -6.13 -10.08 -37.45
CA GLY A 286 -5.03 -10.49 -36.59
C GLY A 286 -5.40 -10.52 -35.10
N GLU A 287 -6.44 -9.79 -34.67
CA GLU A 287 -6.95 -9.80 -33.29
C GLU A 287 -7.96 -10.94 -33.02
N ILE A 288 -8.52 -11.57 -34.07
CA ILE A 288 -9.59 -12.58 -33.91
C ILE A 288 -9.03 -14.03 -33.94
N ILE A 289 -7.75 -14.22 -34.30
CA ILE A 289 -7.05 -15.51 -34.31
C ILE A 289 -6.12 -15.62 -33.11
#